data_92026a1b6a2824bdcb7c3e845b135e35
#
_entry.id   92026a1b6a2824bdcb7c3e845b135e35
#
_cell.length_a   1.000
_cell.length_b   1.000
_cell.length_c   1.000
_cell.angle_alpha   90.00
_cell.angle_beta   90.00
_cell.angle_gamma   90.00
#
_symmetry.space_group_name_H-M   'P 1'
#
loop_
_entity.id
_entity.type
_entity.pdbx_description
1 polymer ?
#
loop_
_entity_poly.entity_id
_entity_poly.type
_entity_poly.pdbx_seq_one_letter_code
_entity_poly.pdbx_strand_id
1 'polypeptide(L)'
;SLVGSEMCIRDRMGPMQPATGSYINLPFLSGFQDGYNTMDLLATLLFGATVINAIKLKGITDDRLLTKICVYSGLIAAFFLALIYVALAYTGATSVSILGISPNGGVALADIANYYLGAAGNVVLCLMIFFACLTTSIGLTASAASYFTKVTHEQVQYQRFVVAICVFSFAVSNVGLTNIISFSIPILCALYPIIIALVLLGVTSKLFHGDKRVYRCCLFFTTISALLDGLKAAGIKISA
;
A
#
# COMPACT_ATOMS: atom_id res chain seq x y z
N SER A 1 5.33 25.59 -23.05
CA SER A 1 4.47 24.52 -23.55
C SER A 1 4.85 23.21 -22.88
N LEU A 2 3.89 22.47 -22.37
CA LEU A 2 4.06 21.19 -21.67
C LEU A 2 4.86 20.14 -22.51
N VAL A 3 4.66 20.12 -23.82
CA VAL A 3 5.34 19.21 -24.75
C VAL A 3 6.85 19.43 -24.79
N GLY A 4 7.32 20.66 -24.62
CA GLY A 4 8.77 20.96 -24.58
C GLY A 4 9.43 20.52 -23.27
N SER A 5 8.72 20.53 -22.14
CA SER A 5 9.26 20.06 -20.86
C SER A 5 9.32 18.53 -20.80
N GLU A 6 8.38 17.82 -21.39
CA GLU A 6 8.38 16.35 -21.47
C GLU A 6 9.51 15.83 -22.38
N MET A 7 9.79 16.52 -23.50
CA MET A 7 10.95 16.20 -24.34
C MET A 7 12.29 16.44 -23.61
N CYS A 8 12.43 17.52 -22.86
CA CYS A 8 13.65 17.78 -22.08
C CYS A 8 13.87 16.76 -20.95
N ILE A 9 12.82 16.26 -20.34
CA ILE A 9 12.91 15.21 -19.30
C ILE A 9 13.32 13.88 -19.94
N ARG A 10 12.76 13.54 -21.09
CA ARG A 10 13.07 12.29 -21.82
C ARG A 10 14.52 12.26 -22.32
N ASP A 11 15.05 13.37 -22.80
CA ASP A 11 16.43 13.47 -23.29
C ASP A 11 17.48 13.41 -22.17
N ARG A 12 17.07 13.68 -20.91
CA ARG A 12 17.94 13.57 -19.73
C ARG A 12 17.84 12.22 -19.02
N MET A 13 16.85 11.40 -19.35
CA MET A 13 16.73 10.05 -18.81
C MET A 13 17.69 9.11 -19.55
N GLY A 14 18.51 8.39 -18.79
CA GLY A 14 19.41 7.40 -19.36
C GLY A 14 18.67 6.20 -19.96
N PRO A 15 19.37 5.37 -20.74
CA PRO A 15 18.80 4.13 -21.28
C PRO A 15 18.42 3.18 -20.14
N MET A 16 17.32 2.43 -20.32
CA MET A 16 16.95 1.40 -19.37
C MET A 16 18.09 0.37 -19.25
N GLN A 17 18.51 0.09 -18.04
CA GLN A 17 19.50 -0.94 -17.76
C GLN A 17 18.88 -2.33 -17.95
N PRO A 18 19.69 -3.35 -18.33
CA PRO A 18 19.22 -4.71 -18.39
C PRO A 18 18.69 -5.19 -17.05
N ALA A 19 17.70 -6.07 -17.07
CA ALA A 19 17.10 -6.65 -15.88
C ALA A 19 18.17 -7.30 -14.98
N THR A 20 18.08 -7.07 -13.67
CA THR A 20 19.00 -7.61 -12.66
C THR A 20 18.27 -8.48 -11.64
N GLY A 21 18.99 -9.38 -10.98
CA GLY A 21 18.44 -10.19 -9.90
C GLY A 21 17.33 -11.14 -10.36
N SER A 22 16.25 -11.18 -9.62
CA SER A 22 15.08 -12.04 -9.89
C SER A 22 14.33 -11.68 -11.18
N TYR A 23 14.49 -10.44 -11.68
CA TYR A 23 13.86 -9.97 -12.90
C TYR A 23 14.46 -10.56 -14.19
N ILE A 24 15.64 -11.18 -14.14
CA ILE A 24 16.29 -11.82 -15.30
C ILE A 24 15.47 -13.01 -15.81
N ASN A 25 15.02 -13.87 -14.89
CA ASN A 25 14.38 -15.14 -15.24
C ASN A 25 12.86 -15.04 -15.30
N LEU A 26 12.24 -14.31 -14.36
CA LEU A 26 10.79 -14.26 -14.17
C LEU A 26 10.31 -12.82 -13.91
N PRO A 27 10.45 -11.90 -14.88
CA PRO A 27 10.17 -10.48 -14.67
C PRO A 27 8.72 -10.21 -14.24
N PHE A 28 7.76 -10.92 -14.80
CA PHE A 28 6.34 -10.75 -14.46
C PHE A 28 6.05 -11.20 -13.02
N LEU A 29 6.55 -12.37 -12.60
CA LEU A 29 6.32 -12.87 -11.24
C LEU A 29 7.05 -12.02 -10.21
N SER A 30 8.26 -11.56 -10.50
CA SER A 30 9.00 -10.65 -9.62
C SER A 30 8.27 -9.31 -9.47
N GLY A 31 7.81 -8.71 -10.56
CA GLY A 31 7.01 -7.49 -10.50
C GLY A 31 5.67 -7.67 -9.79
N PHE A 32 5.02 -8.83 -9.96
CA PHE A 32 3.81 -9.15 -9.20
C PHE A 32 4.08 -9.27 -7.70
N GLN A 33 5.19 -9.90 -7.33
CA GLN A 33 5.60 -10.04 -5.93
C GLN A 33 5.97 -8.70 -5.30
N ASP A 34 6.66 -7.82 -6.04
CA ASP A 34 6.96 -6.47 -5.58
C ASP A 34 5.70 -5.61 -5.45
N GLY A 35 4.77 -5.72 -6.41
CA GLY A 35 3.44 -5.11 -6.31
C GLY A 35 2.63 -5.64 -5.13
N TYR A 36 2.81 -6.90 -4.76
CA TYR A 36 2.22 -7.50 -3.57
C TYR A 36 2.73 -6.88 -2.27
N ASN A 37 3.97 -6.42 -2.25
CA ASN A 37 4.59 -5.78 -1.09
C ASN A 37 4.22 -4.30 -0.92
N THR A 38 3.41 -3.74 -1.83
CA THR A 38 2.88 -2.38 -1.68
C THR A 38 1.78 -2.36 -0.63
N MET A 39 1.78 -1.69 0.42
CA MET A 39 0.84 -1.75 1.56
C MET A 39 -0.62 -1.35 1.24
N ASP A 40 -0.99 -1.22 -0.03
CA ASP A 40 -2.27 -0.67 -0.49
C ASP A 40 -3.48 -1.54 -0.13
N LEU A 41 -3.34 -2.86 -0.16
CA LEU A 41 -4.46 -3.77 0.11
C LEU A 41 -4.97 -3.65 1.55
N LEU A 42 -4.06 -3.56 2.53
CA LEU A 42 -4.40 -3.35 3.93
C LEU A 42 -5.08 -2.00 4.15
N ALA A 43 -4.51 -0.95 3.54
CA ALA A 43 -5.07 0.39 3.60
C ALA A 43 -6.48 0.43 3.01
N THR A 44 -6.71 -0.24 1.87
CA THR A 44 -8.01 -0.28 1.19
C THR A 44 -9.11 -0.88 2.07
N LEU A 45 -8.82 -1.93 2.85
CA LEU A 45 -9.81 -2.51 3.76
C LEU A 45 -10.21 -1.53 4.87
N LEU A 46 -9.25 -0.81 5.45
CA LEU A 46 -9.51 0.17 6.49
C LEU A 46 -10.25 1.39 5.93
N PHE A 47 -9.81 1.92 4.80
CA PHE A 47 -10.47 3.06 4.14
C PHE A 47 -11.84 2.69 3.57
N GLY A 48 -12.03 1.47 3.08
CA GLY A 48 -13.30 1.01 2.54
C GLY A 48 -14.45 1.16 3.53
N ALA A 49 -14.25 0.76 4.78
CA ALA A 49 -15.24 0.94 5.84
C ALA A 49 -15.55 2.42 6.10
N THR A 50 -14.53 3.27 6.09
CA THR A 50 -14.69 4.72 6.31
C THR A 50 -15.43 5.39 5.15
N VAL A 51 -15.12 5.01 3.91
CA VAL A 51 -15.80 5.51 2.70
C VAL A 51 -17.28 5.11 2.71
N ILE A 52 -17.59 3.84 3.02
CA ILE A 52 -18.98 3.37 3.14
C ILE A 52 -19.74 4.19 4.20
N ASN A 53 -19.15 4.41 5.36
CA ASN A 53 -19.76 5.22 6.40
C ASN A 53 -19.98 6.67 5.95
N ALA A 54 -19.01 7.28 5.27
CA ALA A 54 -19.13 8.64 4.74
C ALA A 54 -20.25 8.77 3.69
N ILE A 55 -20.44 7.77 2.83
CA ILE A 55 -21.55 7.74 1.86
C ILE A 55 -22.90 7.61 2.56
N LYS A 56 -22.99 6.76 3.57
CA LYS A 56 -24.22 6.59 4.37
C LYS A 56 -24.60 7.87 5.11
N LEU A 57 -23.64 8.62 5.63
CA LEU A 57 -23.88 9.92 6.27
C LEU A 57 -24.45 10.98 5.31
N LYS A 58 -24.21 10.83 4.00
CA LYS A 58 -24.83 11.68 2.96
C LYS A 58 -26.27 11.28 2.60
N GLY A 59 -26.86 10.34 3.33
CA GLY A 59 -28.25 9.92 3.16
C GLY A 59 -28.48 8.81 2.12
N ILE A 60 -27.39 8.22 1.59
CA ILE A 60 -27.50 7.10 0.64
C ILE A 60 -27.56 5.79 1.44
N THR A 61 -28.77 5.24 1.59
CA THR A 61 -29.04 4.01 2.35
C THR A 61 -29.36 2.81 1.47
N ASP A 62 -29.59 3.02 0.17
CA ASP A 62 -29.85 1.93 -0.77
C ASP A 62 -28.55 1.15 -1.04
N ASP A 63 -28.51 -0.12 -0.65
CA ASP A 63 -27.37 -1.00 -0.78
C ASP A 63 -26.91 -1.21 -2.23
N ARG A 64 -27.82 -1.17 -3.20
CA ARG A 64 -27.47 -1.28 -4.63
C ARG A 64 -26.77 -0.03 -5.15
N LEU A 65 -27.25 1.13 -4.77
CA LEU A 65 -26.66 2.41 -5.16
C LEU A 65 -25.32 2.59 -4.47
N LEU A 66 -25.21 2.26 -3.18
CA LEU A 66 -23.99 2.29 -2.41
C LEU A 66 -22.91 1.39 -3.03
N THR A 67 -23.26 0.16 -3.39
CA THR A 67 -22.34 -0.77 -4.07
C THR A 67 -21.87 -0.22 -5.40
N LYS A 68 -22.77 0.33 -6.22
CA LYS A 68 -22.37 0.95 -7.51
C LYS A 68 -21.39 2.10 -7.31
N ILE A 69 -21.67 3.02 -6.39
CA ILE A 69 -20.79 4.16 -6.10
C ILE A 69 -19.42 3.66 -5.66
N CYS A 70 -19.35 2.69 -4.74
CA CYS A 70 -18.09 2.12 -4.28
C CYS A 70 -17.30 1.46 -5.41
N VAL A 71 -17.94 0.69 -6.29
CA VAL A 71 -17.29 0.03 -7.42
C VAL A 71 -16.75 1.06 -8.42
N TYR A 72 -17.55 2.03 -8.84
CA TYR A 72 -17.10 3.05 -9.79
C TYR A 72 -15.96 3.92 -9.23
N SER A 73 -16.09 4.38 -7.99
CA SER A 73 -15.02 5.16 -7.35
C SER A 73 -13.76 4.33 -7.16
N GLY A 74 -13.88 3.03 -6.82
CA GLY A 74 -12.76 2.11 -6.74
C GLY A 74 -12.06 1.88 -8.08
N LEU A 75 -12.81 1.71 -9.17
CA LEU A 75 -12.23 1.58 -10.52
C LEU A 75 -11.48 2.83 -10.97
N ILE A 76 -12.05 4.01 -10.71
CA ILE A 76 -11.39 5.28 -11.03
C ILE A 76 -10.09 5.43 -10.21
N ALA A 77 -10.16 5.14 -8.91
CA ALA A 77 -8.99 5.19 -8.04
C ALA A 77 -7.90 4.20 -8.49
N ALA A 78 -8.27 2.96 -8.84
CA ALA A 78 -7.35 1.94 -9.35
C ALA A 78 -6.67 2.36 -10.65
N PHE A 79 -7.42 3.00 -11.56
CA PHE A 79 -6.86 3.52 -12.82
C PHE A 79 -5.80 4.60 -12.58
N PHE A 80 -6.10 5.59 -11.74
CA PHE A 80 -5.12 6.65 -11.43
C PHE A 80 -3.93 6.10 -10.65
N LEU A 81 -4.15 5.17 -9.73
CA LEU A 81 -3.08 4.53 -8.98
C LEU A 81 -2.14 3.74 -9.89
N ALA A 82 -2.70 2.95 -10.82
CA ALA A 82 -1.92 2.21 -11.82
C ALA A 82 -1.07 3.16 -12.69
N LEU A 83 -1.63 4.29 -13.12
CA LEU A 83 -0.91 5.30 -13.90
C LEU A 83 0.27 5.88 -13.11
N ILE A 84 0.07 6.20 -11.83
CA ILE A 84 1.12 6.70 -10.94
C ILE A 84 2.23 5.65 -10.77
N TYR A 85 1.89 4.39 -10.50
CA TYR A 85 2.87 3.33 -10.32
C TYR A 85 3.68 3.05 -11.60
N VAL A 86 3.03 3.06 -12.77
CA VAL A 86 3.73 2.93 -14.05
C VAL A 86 4.70 4.09 -14.26
N ALA A 87 4.29 5.32 -13.97
CA ALA A 87 5.16 6.49 -14.07
C ALA A 87 6.37 6.41 -13.11
N LEU A 88 6.14 6.01 -11.87
CA LEU A 88 7.20 5.82 -10.87
C LEU A 88 8.16 4.69 -11.25
N ALA A 89 7.63 3.56 -11.71
CA ALA A 89 8.46 2.44 -12.16
C ALA A 89 9.32 2.81 -13.36
N TYR A 90 8.75 3.55 -14.33
CA TYR A 90 9.49 4.05 -15.49
C TYR A 90 10.59 5.02 -15.08
N THR A 91 10.27 5.98 -14.20
CA THR A 91 11.23 6.97 -13.69
C THR A 91 12.35 6.29 -12.90
N GLY A 92 12.01 5.31 -12.06
CA GLY A 92 13.00 4.52 -11.32
C GLY A 92 13.92 3.73 -12.25
N ALA A 93 13.35 3.01 -13.23
CA ALA A 93 14.15 2.19 -14.17
C ALA A 93 15.13 3.01 -15.01
N THR A 94 14.74 4.22 -15.42
CA THR A 94 15.60 5.12 -16.22
C THR A 94 16.62 5.87 -15.39
N SER A 95 16.36 6.14 -14.11
CA SER A 95 17.28 6.84 -13.23
C SER A 95 18.49 6.00 -12.78
N VAL A 96 18.36 4.67 -12.74
CA VAL A 96 19.43 3.76 -12.29
C VAL A 96 20.70 3.90 -13.11
N SER A 97 20.60 4.20 -14.41
CA SER A 97 21.77 4.39 -15.28
C SER A 97 22.61 5.62 -14.90
N ILE A 98 22.01 6.62 -14.26
CA ILE A 98 22.64 7.91 -13.94
C ILE A 98 22.99 7.99 -12.45
N LEU A 99 22.07 7.57 -11.58
CA LEU A 99 22.16 7.75 -10.13
C LEU A 99 22.58 6.46 -9.39
N GLY A 100 22.58 5.31 -10.09
CA GLY A 100 22.84 4.02 -9.45
C GLY A 100 21.64 3.48 -8.65
N ILE A 101 21.87 2.43 -7.87
CA ILE A 101 20.85 1.79 -7.03
C ILE A 101 20.85 2.45 -5.64
N SER A 102 19.76 3.06 -5.28
CA SER A 102 19.58 3.71 -3.97
C SER A 102 19.15 2.68 -2.90
N PRO A 103 19.46 2.90 -1.62
CA PRO A 103 19.14 1.97 -0.52
C PRO A 103 17.63 1.82 -0.26
N ASN A 104 16.83 2.82 -0.61
CA ASN A 104 15.37 2.78 -0.52
C ASN A 104 14.73 3.77 -1.50
N GLY A 105 13.42 3.59 -1.74
CA GLY A 105 12.66 4.41 -2.70
C GLY A 105 12.58 5.90 -2.34
N GLY A 106 12.64 6.25 -1.05
CA GLY A 106 12.63 7.65 -0.62
C GLY A 106 13.90 8.39 -1.02
N VAL A 107 15.07 7.74 -0.85
CA VAL A 107 16.35 8.26 -1.29
C VAL A 107 16.40 8.36 -2.81
N ALA A 108 15.95 7.33 -3.52
CA ALA A 108 15.88 7.34 -4.98
C ALA A 108 15.09 8.54 -5.51
N LEU A 109 13.89 8.80 -4.95
CA LEU A 109 13.07 9.94 -5.34
C LEU A 109 13.74 11.28 -5.03
N ALA A 110 14.44 11.40 -3.91
CA ALA A 110 15.17 12.61 -3.54
C ALA A 110 16.34 12.88 -4.52
N ASP A 111 17.09 11.83 -4.86
CA ASP A 111 18.20 11.94 -5.82
C ASP A 111 17.70 12.32 -7.22
N ILE A 112 16.59 11.73 -7.67
CA ILE A 112 15.93 12.06 -8.93
C ILE A 112 15.46 13.52 -8.93
N ALA A 113 14.76 13.95 -7.88
CA ALA A 113 14.27 15.32 -7.76
C ALA A 113 15.41 16.34 -7.76
N ASN A 114 16.50 16.04 -7.04
CA ASN A 114 17.68 16.86 -7.00
C ASN A 114 18.39 16.94 -8.36
N TYR A 115 18.50 15.82 -9.06
CA TYR A 115 19.16 15.77 -10.38
C TYR A 115 18.42 16.61 -11.42
N TYR A 116 17.08 16.55 -11.47
CA TYR A 116 16.30 17.25 -12.49
C TYR A 116 15.95 18.70 -12.15
N LEU A 117 15.68 19.00 -10.89
CA LEU A 117 15.15 20.30 -10.43
C LEU A 117 16.08 20.99 -9.40
N GLY A 118 17.18 20.36 -9.01
CA GLY A 118 18.08 20.88 -8.00
C GLY A 118 17.40 21.05 -6.62
N ALA A 119 17.84 22.05 -5.86
CA ALA A 119 17.32 22.32 -4.53
C ALA A 119 15.80 22.59 -4.51
N ALA A 120 15.25 23.23 -5.54
CA ALA A 120 13.82 23.47 -5.65
C ALA A 120 13.03 22.16 -5.77
N GLY A 121 13.57 21.16 -6.49
CA GLY A 121 12.97 19.84 -6.60
C GLY A 121 12.84 19.13 -5.27
N ASN A 122 13.87 19.20 -4.44
CA ASN A 122 13.84 18.61 -3.10
C ASN A 122 12.79 19.26 -2.19
N VAL A 123 12.62 20.58 -2.27
CA VAL A 123 11.58 21.28 -1.49
C VAL A 123 10.18 20.85 -1.93
N VAL A 124 9.94 20.82 -3.25
CA VAL A 124 8.64 20.38 -3.79
C VAL A 124 8.37 18.92 -3.42
N LEU A 125 9.34 18.03 -3.59
CA LEU A 125 9.21 16.62 -3.20
C LEU A 125 8.92 16.47 -1.71
N CYS A 126 9.64 17.20 -0.86
CA CYS A 126 9.42 17.17 0.59
C CYS A 126 7.99 17.59 0.96
N LEU A 127 7.46 18.64 0.36
CA LEU A 127 6.10 19.10 0.58
C LEU A 127 5.07 18.07 0.09
N MET A 128 5.30 17.49 -1.10
CA MET A 128 4.42 16.45 -1.64
C MET A 128 4.37 15.23 -0.72
N ILE A 129 5.53 14.71 -0.29
CA ILE A 129 5.60 13.57 0.62
C ILE A 129 4.96 13.91 1.96
N PHE A 130 5.22 15.10 2.51
CA PHE A 130 4.63 15.55 3.77
C PHE A 130 3.11 15.54 3.72
N PHE A 131 2.49 16.16 2.71
CA PHE A 131 1.04 16.20 2.59
C PHE A 131 0.43 14.82 2.28
N ALA A 132 1.09 14.01 1.46
CA ALA A 132 0.65 12.64 1.19
C ALA A 132 0.67 11.78 2.45
N CYS A 133 1.75 11.80 3.22
CA CYS A 133 1.85 11.09 4.49
C CYS A 133 0.86 11.61 5.53
N LEU A 134 0.66 12.93 5.60
CA LEU A 134 -0.26 13.54 6.54
C LEU A 134 -1.70 13.09 6.29
N THR A 135 -2.17 13.17 5.03
CA THR A 135 -3.53 12.75 4.66
C THR A 135 -3.76 11.26 4.92
N THR A 136 -2.78 10.41 4.57
CA THR A 136 -2.85 8.97 4.82
C THR A 136 -2.87 8.66 6.32
N SER A 137 -2.00 9.31 7.11
CA SER A 137 -1.93 9.12 8.57
C SER A 137 -3.23 9.52 9.26
N ILE A 138 -3.84 10.65 8.87
CA ILE A 138 -5.13 11.09 9.40
C ILE A 138 -6.21 10.04 9.10
N GLY A 139 -6.27 9.57 7.85
CA GLY A 139 -7.27 8.59 7.43
C GLY A 139 -7.11 7.24 8.15
N LEU A 140 -5.91 6.72 8.26
CA LEU A 140 -5.63 5.46 8.96
C LEU A 140 -5.90 5.57 10.46
N THR A 141 -5.46 6.65 11.10
CA THR A 141 -5.71 6.90 12.53
C THR A 141 -7.22 7.01 12.83
N ALA A 142 -7.95 7.77 12.00
CA ALA A 142 -9.39 7.91 12.14
C ALA A 142 -10.12 6.58 11.95
N SER A 143 -9.74 5.78 10.96
CA SER A 143 -10.33 4.47 10.69
C SER A 143 -10.05 3.48 11.83
N ALA A 144 -8.80 3.41 12.30
CA ALA A 144 -8.40 2.53 13.38
C ALA A 144 -9.07 2.93 14.70
N ALA A 145 -9.07 4.21 15.05
CA ALA A 145 -9.72 4.70 16.27
C ALA A 145 -11.24 4.43 16.24
N SER A 146 -11.90 4.63 15.11
CA SER A 146 -13.32 4.31 14.95
C SER A 146 -13.61 2.81 15.11
N TYR A 147 -12.73 1.96 14.58
CA TYR A 147 -12.83 0.51 14.75
C TYR A 147 -12.69 0.09 16.22
N PHE A 148 -11.64 0.54 16.91
CA PHE A 148 -11.42 0.21 18.31
C PHE A 148 -12.52 0.73 19.23
N THR A 149 -13.05 1.91 18.96
CA THR A 149 -14.19 2.46 19.71
C THR A 149 -15.42 1.55 19.60
N LYS A 150 -15.72 1.03 18.41
CA LYS A 150 -16.82 0.09 18.20
C LYS A 150 -16.57 -1.26 18.88
N VAL A 151 -15.34 -1.78 18.82
CA VAL A 151 -14.98 -3.06 19.44
C VAL A 151 -15.06 -3.00 20.97
N THR A 152 -14.74 -1.85 21.56
CA THR A 152 -14.86 -1.61 23.03
C THR A 152 -16.27 -1.22 23.46
N HIS A 153 -17.28 -1.39 22.60
CA HIS A 153 -18.67 -1.01 22.92
C HIS A 153 -18.79 0.42 23.43
N GLU A 154 -18.00 1.36 22.88
CA GLU A 154 -17.97 2.79 23.26
C GLU A 154 -17.55 3.07 24.71
N GLN A 155 -17.01 2.07 25.43
CA GLN A 155 -16.50 2.26 26.81
C GLN A 155 -15.28 3.19 26.86
N VAL A 156 -14.50 3.22 25.76
CA VAL A 156 -13.33 4.10 25.63
C VAL A 156 -13.62 5.15 24.56
N GLN A 157 -13.41 6.40 24.93
CA GLN A 157 -13.64 7.54 24.02
C GLN A 157 -12.73 7.47 22.80
N TYR A 158 -13.25 7.80 21.63
CA TYR A 158 -12.53 7.89 20.35
C TYR A 158 -11.20 8.66 20.46
N GLN A 159 -11.21 9.78 21.18
CA GLN A 159 -10.01 10.62 21.34
C GLN A 159 -8.85 9.91 22.04
N ARG A 160 -9.13 9.02 23.00
CA ARG A 160 -8.08 8.24 23.68
C ARG A 160 -7.38 7.28 22.72
N PHE A 161 -8.12 6.65 21.82
CA PHE A 161 -7.54 5.79 20.78
C PHE A 161 -6.70 6.60 19.79
N VAL A 162 -7.16 7.77 19.37
CA VAL A 162 -6.39 8.67 18.50
C VAL A 162 -5.05 9.03 19.15
N VAL A 163 -5.08 9.48 20.39
CA VAL A 163 -3.84 9.84 21.14
C VAL A 163 -2.91 8.64 21.28
N ALA A 164 -3.43 7.48 21.67
CA ALA A 164 -2.63 6.27 21.83
C ALA A 164 -1.95 5.86 20.51
N ILE A 165 -2.68 5.87 19.38
CA ILE A 165 -2.15 5.56 18.06
C ILE A 165 -1.08 6.59 17.67
N CYS A 166 -1.32 7.87 17.86
CA CYS A 166 -0.35 8.93 17.54
C CYS A 166 0.93 8.80 18.36
N VAL A 167 0.84 8.56 19.66
CA VAL A 167 2.01 8.37 20.54
C VAL A 167 2.80 7.13 20.12
N PHE A 168 2.12 6.02 19.85
CA PHE A 168 2.76 4.80 19.36
C PHE A 168 3.47 5.02 18.03
N SER A 169 2.79 5.65 17.06
CA SER A 169 3.36 5.96 15.74
C SER A 169 4.57 6.90 15.86
N PHE A 170 4.51 7.89 16.74
CA PHE A 170 5.63 8.79 17.01
C PHE A 170 6.84 8.03 17.58
N ALA A 171 6.62 7.13 18.54
CA ALA A 171 7.70 6.30 19.08
C ALA A 171 8.35 5.41 18.00
N VAL A 172 7.54 4.77 17.16
CA VAL A 172 8.02 3.90 16.06
C VAL A 172 8.75 4.70 14.99
N SER A 173 8.33 5.93 14.71
CA SER A 173 8.96 6.78 13.66
C SER A 173 10.44 7.06 13.92
N ASN A 174 10.89 7.02 15.19
CA ASN A 174 12.29 7.23 15.55
C ASN A 174 13.23 6.07 15.16
N VAL A 175 12.68 4.91 14.78
CA VAL A 175 13.48 3.73 14.38
C VAL A 175 14.11 3.90 13.00
N GLY A 176 13.59 4.81 12.18
CA GLY A 176 14.05 5.09 10.83
C GLY A 176 13.35 4.23 9.76
N LEU A 177 13.19 4.82 8.57
CA LEU A 177 12.41 4.26 7.48
C LEU A 177 12.87 2.87 7.05
N THR A 178 14.17 2.66 6.85
CA THR A 178 14.73 1.39 6.37
C THR A 178 14.44 0.25 7.35
N ASN A 179 14.58 0.51 8.66
CA ASN A 179 14.31 -0.50 9.70
C ASN A 179 12.82 -0.79 9.80
N ILE A 180 11.96 0.24 9.69
CA ILE A 180 10.50 0.06 9.69
C ILE A 180 10.08 -0.82 8.51
N ILE A 181 10.60 -0.57 7.31
CA ILE A 181 10.32 -1.38 6.11
C ILE A 181 10.76 -2.83 6.35
N SER A 182 12.00 -3.05 6.80
CA SER A 182 12.55 -4.40 7.05
C SER A 182 11.72 -5.19 8.05
N PHE A 183 11.20 -4.54 9.10
CA PHE A 183 10.36 -5.19 10.09
C PHE A 183 8.91 -5.41 9.60
N SER A 184 8.43 -4.53 8.74
CA SER A 184 7.05 -4.63 8.22
C SER A 184 6.90 -5.72 7.17
N ILE A 185 7.92 -6.00 6.34
CA ILE A 185 7.84 -7.00 5.26
C ILE A 185 7.40 -8.38 5.75
N PRO A 186 8.00 -9.00 6.80
CA PRO A 186 7.55 -10.31 7.28
C PRO A 186 6.10 -10.32 7.76
N ILE A 187 5.68 -9.25 8.42
CA ILE A 187 4.30 -9.11 8.91
C ILE A 187 3.33 -9.01 7.73
N LEU A 188 3.69 -8.21 6.71
CA LEU A 188 2.91 -8.10 5.50
C LEU A 188 2.79 -9.44 4.77
N CYS A 189 3.90 -10.12 4.55
CA CYS A 189 3.91 -11.43 3.90
C CYS A 189 3.00 -12.45 4.61
N ALA A 190 2.88 -12.35 5.94
CA ALA A 190 1.95 -13.17 6.72
C ALA A 190 0.48 -12.71 6.61
N LEU A 191 0.21 -11.41 6.50
CA LEU A 191 -1.16 -10.87 6.49
C LEU A 191 -1.82 -10.91 5.10
N TYR A 192 -1.04 -10.65 4.03
CA TYR A 192 -1.58 -10.54 2.68
C TYR A 192 -2.35 -11.77 2.18
N PRO A 193 -1.84 -13.01 2.28
CA PRO A 193 -2.58 -14.18 1.82
C PRO A 193 -3.93 -14.32 2.49
N ILE A 194 -4.00 -14.02 3.80
CA ILE A 194 -5.24 -14.09 4.59
C ILE A 194 -6.26 -13.07 4.07
N ILE A 195 -5.81 -11.85 3.78
CA ILE A 195 -6.68 -10.77 3.30
C ILE A 195 -7.18 -11.07 1.89
N ILE A 196 -6.30 -11.55 1.00
CA ILE A 196 -6.70 -11.94 -0.36
C ILE A 196 -7.72 -13.06 -0.31
N ALA A 197 -7.51 -14.09 0.53
CA ALA A 197 -8.46 -15.16 0.71
C ALA A 197 -9.82 -14.64 1.21
N LEU A 198 -9.83 -13.70 2.17
CA LEU A 198 -11.05 -13.07 2.65
C LEU A 198 -11.79 -12.30 1.56
N VAL A 199 -11.09 -11.52 0.74
CA VAL A 199 -11.67 -10.77 -0.36
C VAL A 199 -12.25 -11.71 -1.41
N LEU A 200 -11.49 -12.75 -1.81
CA LEU A 200 -11.96 -13.75 -2.77
C LEU A 200 -13.18 -14.51 -2.27
N LEU A 201 -13.17 -14.93 -1.01
CA LEU A 201 -14.33 -15.58 -0.38
C LEU A 201 -15.53 -14.64 -0.30
N GLY A 202 -15.30 -13.34 -0.04
CA GLY A 202 -16.35 -12.33 -0.04
C GLY A 202 -17.00 -12.17 -1.42
N VAL A 203 -16.20 -12.05 -2.48
CA VAL A 203 -16.68 -11.93 -3.87
C VAL A 203 -17.38 -13.19 -4.33
N THR A 204 -16.85 -14.37 -3.98
CA THR A 204 -17.40 -15.68 -4.36
C THR A 204 -18.47 -16.20 -3.39
N SER A 205 -18.84 -15.43 -2.36
CA SER A 205 -19.81 -15.85 -1.33
C SER A 205 -21.16 -16.34 -1.88
N LYS A 206 -21.58 -15.79 -3.03
CA LYS A 206 -22.79 -16.22 -3.73
C LYS A 206 -22.70 -17.66 -4.26
N LEU A 207 -21.50 -18.16 -4.60
CA LEU A 207 -21.28 -19.53 -5.09
C LEU A 207 -21.43 -20.57 -3.98
N PHE A 208 -21.14 -20.23 -2.74
CA PHE A 208 -21.17 -21.14 -1.58
C PHE A 208 -22.34 -20.86 -0.63
N HIS A 209 -23.31 -20.05 -1.06
CA HIS A 209 -24.47 -19.65 -0.22
C HIS A 209 -24.07 -19.10 1.17
N GLY A 210 -22.85 -18.55 1.29
CA GLY A 210 -22.34 -18.00 2.55
C GLY A 210 -22.02 -19.04 3.63
N ASP A 211 -21.74 -20.31 3.26
CA ASP A 211 -21.47 -21.37 4.23
C ASP A 211 -20.21 -21.05 5.06
N LYS A 212 -20.41 -20.93 6.38
CA LYS A 212 -19.35 -20.63 7.37
C LYS A 212 -18.23 -21.69 7.40
N ARG A 213 -18.52 -22.92 6.98
CA ARG A 213 -17.54 -24.02 6.94
C ARG A 213 -16.48 -23.75 5.88
N VAL A 214 -16.88 -23.29 4.70
CA VAL A 214 -15.96 -22.95 3.61
C VAL A 214 -15.01 -21.83 4.04
N TYR A 215 -15.53 -20.78 4.67
CA TYR A 215 -14.72 -19.69 5.21
C TYR A 215 -13.68 -20.19 6.22
N ARG A 216 -14.09 -21.03 7.18
CA ARG A 216 -13.17 -21.56 8.21
C ARG A 216 -12.09 -22.43 7.61
N CYS A 217 -12.42 -23.35 6.71
CA CYS A 217 -11.45 -24.23 6.08
C CYS A 217 -10.45 -23.44 5.23
N CYS A 218 -10.93 -22.57 4.35
CA CYS A 218 -10.04 -21.76 3.52
C CYS A 218 -9.11 -20.87 4.35
N LEU A 219 -9.64 -20.17 5.35
CA LEU A 219 -8.84 -19.32 6.22
C LEU A 219 -7.83 -20.12 7.04
N PHE A 220 -8.17 -21.31 7.52
CA PHE A 220 -7.26 -22.16 8.28
C PHE A 220 -6.04 -22.56 7.43
N PHE A 221 -6.26 -23.10 6.23
CA PHE A 221 -5.15 -23.46 5.33
C PHE A 221 -4.35 -22.25 4.87
N THR A 222 -5.01 -21.14 4.55
CA THR A 222 -4.34 -19.90 4.16
C THR A 222 -3.49 -19.33 5.31
N THR A 223 -3.96 -19.41 6.55
CA THR A 223 -3.22 -18.94 7.71
C THR A 223 -1.93 -19.74 7.94
N ILE A 224 -1.99 -21.07 7.76
CA ILE A 224 -0.80 -21.93 7.86
C ILE A 224 0.22 -21.53 6.79
N SER A 225 -0.19 -21.41 5.53
CA SER A 225 0.67 -20.96 4.43
C SER A 225 1.25 -19.57 4.68
N ALA A 226 0.42 -18.63 5.11
CA ALA A 226 0.79 -17.27 5.41
C ALA A 226 1.84 -17.14 6.52
N LEU A 227 1.71 -17.96 7.58
CA LEU A 227 2.70 -18.02 8.66
C LEU A 227 4.04 -18.55 8.17
N LEU A 228 4.04 -19.59 7.31
CA LEU A 228 5.27 -20.12 6.71
C LEU A 228 5.96 -19.08 5.84
N ASP A 229 5.22 -18.33 5.04
CA ASP A 229 5.76 -17.25 4.19
C ASP A 229 6.30 -16.09 5.02
N GLY A 230 5.61 -15.71 6.09
CA GLY A 230 6.07 -14.70 7.03
C GLY A 230 7.37 -15.11 7.74
N LEU A 231 7.50 -16.37 8.17
CA LEU A 231 8.70 -16.89 8.81
C LEU A 231 9.89 -16.96 7.83
N LYS A 232 9.66 -17.35 6.56
CA LYS A 232 10.68 -17.28 5.51
C LYS A 232 11.13 -15.84 5.25
N ALA A 233 10.20 -14.89 5.18
CA ALA A 233 10.52 -13.47 5.01
C ALA A 233 11.29 -12.90 6.21
N ALA A 234 11.06 -13.41 7.42
CA ALA A 234 11.84 -13.08 8.62
C ALA A 234 13.26 -13.69 8.65
N GLY A 235 13.65 -14.43 7.60
CA GLY A 235 14.99 -15.04 7.49
C GLY A 235 15.16 -16.39 8.23
N ILE A 236 14.08 -16.97 8.74
CA ILE A 236 14.10 -18.28 9.37
C ILE A 236 14.11 -19.34 8.27
N LYS A 237 15.24 -20.05 8.12
CA LYS A 237 15.36 -21.17 7.18
C LYS A 237 14.48 -22.33 7.65
N ILE A 238 13.28 -22.41 7.12
CA ILE A 238 12.43 -23.59 7.27
C ILE A 238 12.84 -24.54 6.14
N SER A 239 13.65 -25.55 6.47
CA SER A 239 13.90 -26.67 5.57
C SER A 239 12.58 -27.45 5.42
N ALA A 240 11.98 -27.36 4.22
CA ALA A 240 10.88 -28.23 3.83
C ALA A 240 11.45 -29.40 3.07
#